data_00fc10942a77eeac7c5983ee86c217b8
#
_entry.id   00fc10942a77eeac7c5983ee86c217b8
#
_cell.length_a   1.000
_cell.length_b   1.000
_cell.length_c   1.000
_cell.angle_alpha   90.00
_cell.angle_beta   90.00
_cell.angle_gamma   90.00
#
_symmetry.space_group_name_H-M   'P 1'
#
loop_
_entity.id
_entity.type
_entity.pdbx_description
1 polymer ?
#
loop_
_entity_poly.entity_id
_entity_poly.type
_entity_poly.pdbx_seq_one_letter_code
_entity_poly.pdbx_strand_id
1 'polypeptide(L)'
;MTKITTATPSRLVVTIGLCFMVALMEGLDLQAAGIAAVGMAQAFALDKMQMGWIFSAGILGLLPGALVGGMLADRHGRKRILLGSVLLFGLFSLATALAWSFPTLLLARLLTGVGLGAALPNLIALTSEAAGSRFRGRAVSLMYCGVPIGAALAAALGFSGLAAAWQIIFWIGGVVPLLLIPLLMRWLPESQAFQRAEASVPLRTLFAPGQAAATLLLWLGYFFTLLVVYMLINWLPMLLVGQGFRASQAAGVMFSLQIGAACGTLLLGALMDKLTPLRMSLLIYSGILASLLALGSASSLTGMLLAGFATGGQSVLYALAPLFYPAAIRATGVGTAVAVGRLGAMSGPLLAGKMLALGTGTVGVMAASAPGIVLAGVAVFWLMHRQQRAAMV
;
A
#
# COMPACT_ATOMS: atom_id res chain seq x y z
N MET A 1 -31.67 20.60 -13.75
CA MET A 1 -31.76 19.37 -12.93
C MET A 1 -31.37 18.17 -13.78
N THR A 2 -30.09 17.86 -13.83
CA THR A 2 -29.54 16.69 -14.57
C THR A 2 -29.79 15.46 -13.70
N LYS A 3 -30.60 14.51 -14.19
CA LYS A 3 -30.84 13.22 -13.56
C LYS A 3 -29.50 12.51 -13.36
N ILE A 4 -29.07 12.39 -12.10
CA ILE A 4 -27.98 11.49 -11.72
C ILE A 4 -28.55 10.09 -11.93
N THR A 5 -28.22 9.49 -13.07
CA THR A 5 -28.52 8.08 -13.33
C THR A 5 -27.63 7.27 -12.38
N THR A 6 -28.20 6.86 -11.25
CA THR A 6 -27.56 5.84 -10.40
C THR A 6 -27.35 4.60 -11.26
N ALA A 7 -26.10 4.12 -11.28
CA ALA A 7 -25.77 2.89 -11.99
C ALA A 7 -26.70 1.76 -11.50
N THR A 8 -27.17 0.93 -12.43
CA THR A 8 -27.96 -0.24 -12.06
C THR A 8 -27.14 -1.11 -11.09
N PRO A 9 -27.77 -1.75 -10.09
CA PRO A 9 -27.05 -2.57 -9.10
C PRO A 9 -26.07 -3.57 -9.72
N SER A 10 -26.40 -4.13 -10.85
CA SER A 10 -25.49 -5.03 -11.60
C SER A 10 -24.23 -4.35 -12.13
N ARG A 11 -24.33 -3.12 -12.60
CA ARG A 11 -23.16 -2.34 -13.07
C ARG A 11 -22.24 -1.97 -11.91
N LEU A 12 -22.78 -1.62 -10.76
CA LEU A 12 -22.01 -1.31 -9.56
C LEU A 12 -21.19 -2.53 -9.11
N VAL A 13 -21.83 -3.68 -9.00
CA VAL A 13 -21.15 -4.94 -8.60
C VAL A 13 -20.03 -5.30 -9.56
N VAL A 14 -20.28 -5.21 -10.87
CA VAL A 14 -19.26 -5.48 -11.89
C VAL A 14 -18.09 -4.50 -11.78
N THR A 15 -18.35 -3.21 -11.62
CA THR A 15 -17.28 -2.21 -11.48
C THR A 15 -16.44 -2.45 -10.24
N ILE A 16 -17.07 -2.67 -9.07
CA ILE A 16 -16.36 -2.96 -7.82
C ILE A 16 -15.55 -4.25 -7.95
N GLY A 17 -16.14 -5.30 -8.53
CA GLY A 17 -15.49 -6.59 -8.72
C GLY A 17 -14.26 -6.52 -9.63
N LEU A 18 -14.35 -5.81 -10.75
CA LEU A 18 -13.21 -5.61 -11.67
C LEU A 18 -12.10 -4.76 -11.01
N CYS A 19 -12.46 -3.67 -10.35
CA CYS A 19 -11.50 -2.84 -9.62
C CYS A 19 -10.86 -3.61 -8.46
N PHE A 20 -11.61 -4.45 -7.74
CA PHE A 20 -11.10 -5.35 -6.72
C PHE A 20 -10.07 -6.34 -7.28
N MET A 21 -10.33 -6.92 -8.45
CA MET A 21 -9.39 -7.85 -9.11
C MET A 21 -8.07 -7.15 -9.47
N VAL A 22 -8.11 -5.90 -9.94
CA VAL A 22 -6.88 -5.13 -10.19
C VAL A 22 -6.16 -4.80 -8.89
N ALA A 23 -6.87 -4.40 -7.84
CA ALA A 23 -6.31 -4.14 -6.51
C ALA A 23 -5.69 -5.42 -5.90
N LEU A 24 -6.30 -6.57 -6.13
CA LEU A 24 -5.78 -7.88 -5.72
C LEU A 24 -4.44 -8.18 -6.42
N MET A 25 -4.32 -7.89 -7.72
CA MET A 25 -3.07 -8.06 -8.46
C MET A 25 -1.99 -7.07 -7.99
N GLU A 26 -2.37 -5.85 -7.65
CA GLU A 26 -1.47 -4.88 -7.00
C GLU A 26 -0.90 -5.43 -5.69
N GLY A 27 -1.76 -5.95 -4.82
CA GLY A 27 -1.34 -6.53 -3.54
C GLY A 27 -0.44 -7.77 -3.71
N LEU A 28 -0.74 -8.62 -4.68
CA LEU A 28 0.08 -9.77 -5.02
C LEU A 28 1.49 -9.33 -5.42
N ASP A 29 1.62 -8.33 -6.31
CA ASP A 29 2.91 -7.85 -6.76
C ASP A 29 3.71 -7.13 -5.65
N LEU A 30 3.04 -6.35 -4.81
CA LEU A 30 3.69 -5.67 -3.67
C LEU A 30 4.33 -6.67 -2.69
N GLN A 31 3.70 -7.82 -2.48
CA GLN A 31 4.23 -8.90 -1.62
C GLN A 31 5.20 -9.82 -2.36
N ALA A 32 5.10 -9.94 -3.67
CA ALA A 32 5.86 -10.88 -4.49
C ALA A 32 7.38 -10.76 -4.28
N ALA A 33 7.90 -9.54 -4.26
CA ALA A 33 9.33 -9.29 -4.06
C ALA A 33 9.85 -9.82 -2.72
N GLY A 34 9.07 -9.65 -1.63
CA GLY A 34 9.41 -10.17 -0.32
C GLY A 34 9.42 -11.70 -0.28
N ILE A 35 8.43 -12.35 -0.89
CA ILE A 35 8.36 -13.83 -0.98
C ILE A 35 9.47 -14.39 -1.87
N ALA A 36 9.77 -13.72 -2.98
CA ALA A 36 10.80 -14.13 -3.92
C ALA A 36 12.24 -13.76 -3.48
N ALA A 37 12.38 -13.00 -2.40
CA ALA A 37 13.64 -12.35 -2.00
C ALA A 37 14.82 -13.32 -1.90
N VAL A 38 14.64 -14.46 -1.23
CA VAL A 38 15.70 -15.46 -1.04
C VAL A 38 16.15 -16.04 -2.39
N GLY A 39 15.19 -16.39 -3.24
CA GLY A 39 15.47 -16.93 -4.58
C GLY A 39 16.17 -15.91 -5.48
N MET A 40 15.75 -14.66 -5.48
CA MET A 40 16.40 -13.58 -6.22
C MET A 40 17.82 -13.33 -5.73
N ALA A 41 18.04 -13.28 -4.41
CA ALA A 41 19.34 -13.07 -3.82
C ALA A 41 20.34 -14.19 -4.21
N GLN A 42 19.88 -15.44 -4.23
CA GLN A 42 20.68 -16.58 -4.66
C GLN A 42 20.95 -16.57 -6.17
N ALA A 43 19.93 -16.29 -6.99
CA ALA A 43 20.05 -16.32 -8.44
C ALA A 43 21.02 -15.27 -9.00
N PHE A 44 21.07 -14.09 -8.39
CA PHE A 44 21.90 -12.96 -8.84
C PHE A 44 23.08 -12.65 -7.90
N ALA A 45 23.32 -13.47 -6.87
CA ALA A 45 24.33 -13.25 -5.83
C ALA A 45 24.25 -11.85 -5.22
N LEU A 46 23.04 -11.41 -4.85
CA LEU A 46 22.78 -10.07 -4.34
C LEU A 46 23.17 -9.94 -2.87
N ASP A 47 23.80 -8.83 -2.53
CA ASP A 47 24.01 -8.44 -1.14
C ASP A 47 22.74 -7.81 -0.52
N LYS A 48 22.79 -7.55 0.79
CA LYS A 48 21.64 -6.98 1.51
C LYS A 48 21.26 -5.58 1.03
N MET A 49 22.23 -4.79 0.63
CA MET A 49 21.98 -3.45 0.11
C MET A 49 21.32 -3.50 -1.27
N GLN A 50 21.78 -4.36 -2.16
CA GLN A 50 21.19 -4.60 -3.48
C GLN A 50 19.75 -5.11 -3.34
N MET A 51 19.46 -6.01 -2.40
CA MET A 51 18.09 -6.43 -2.09
C MET A 51 17.21 -5.27 -1.61
N GLY A 52 17.75 -4.40 -0.76
CA GLY A 52 17.06 -3.18 -0.33
C GLY A 52 16.69 -2.28 -1.53
N TRP A 53 17.57 -2.14 -2.50
CA TRP A 53 17.30 -1.40 -3.74
C TRP A 53 16.22 -2.06 -4.59
N ILE A 54 16.21 -3.39 -4.72
CA ILE A 54 15.15 -4.12 -5.45
C ILE A 54 13.79 -3.86 -4.83
N PHE A 55 13.67 -3.95 -3.50
CA PHE A 55 12.42 -3.66 -2.81
C PHE A 55 11.99 -2.19 -2.99
N SER A 56 12.95 -1.27 -2.85
CA SER A 56 12.67 0.16 -2.93
C SER A 56 12.35 0.63 -4.36
N ALA A 57 12.90 -0.01 -5.38
CA ALA A 57 12.65 0.35 -6.77
C ALA A 57 11.17 0.25 -7.15
N GLY A 58 10.49 -0.84 -6.74
CA GLY A 58 9.06 -0.98 -6.97
C GLY A 58 8.24 0.12 -6.30
N ILE A 59 8.61 0.48 -5.08
CA ILE A 59 7.93 1.54 -4.31
C ILE A 59 8.25 2.92 -4.86
N LEU A 60 9.50 3.14 -5.29
CA LEU A 60 9.92 4.40 -5.93
C LEU A 60 9.10 4.68 -7.19
N GLY A 61 8.81 3.64 -7.99
CA GLY A 61 7.98 3.75 -9.19
C GLY A 61 6.53 4.17 -8.90
N LEU A 62 5.98 3.82 -7.72
CA LEU A 62 4.60 4.17 -7.34
C LEU A 62 4.36 5.69 -7.34
N LEU A 63 5.35 6.48 -6.93
CA LEU A 63 5.20 7.93 -6.82
C LEU A 63 5.03 8.62 -8.19
N PRO A 64 5.97 8.50 -9.14
CA PRO A 64 5.79 9.07 -10.48
C PRO A 64 4.59 8.44 -11.20
N GLY A 65 4.32 7.15 -10.99
CA GLY A 65 3.15 6.47 -11.54
C GLY A 65 1.84 7.11 -11.11
N ALA A 66 1.67 7.37 -9.81
CA ALA A 66 0.47 8.01 -9.29
C ALA A 66 0.30 9.46 -9.80
N LEU A 67 1.38 10.24 -9.82
CA LEU A 67 1.36 11.62 -10.30
C LEU A 67 1.04 11.70 -11.80
N VAL A 68 1.81 10.98 -12.62
CA VAL A 68 1.63 10.99 -14.07
C VAL A 68 0.31 10.31 -14.46
N GLY A 69 -0.01 9.19 -13.83
CA GLY A 69 -1.25 8.45 -14.07
C GLY A 69 -2.48 9.26 -13.72
N GLY A 70 -2.48 10.00 -12.61
CA GLY A 70 -3.56 10.92 -12.25
C GLY A 70 -3.74 12.04 -13.27
N MET A 71 -2.66 12.74 -13.64
CA MET A 71 -2.70 13.81 -14.64
C MET A 71 -3.17 13.32 -16.03
N LEU A 72 -2.68 12.16 -16.45
CA LEU A 72 -3.08 11.57 -17.73
C LEU A 72 -4.55 11.11 -17.70
N ALA A 73 -5.01 10.58 -16.58
CA ALA A 73 -6.40 10.15 -16.40
C ALA A 73 -7.39 11.31 -16.50
N ASP A 74 -7.02 12.48 -15.97
CA ASP A 74 -7.82 13.70 -16.08
C ASP A 74 -7.90 14.23 -17.52
N ARG A 75 -6.93 13.92 -18.37
CA ARG A 75 -6.89 14.35 -19.79
C ARG A 75 -7.45 13.32 -20.76
N HIS A 76 -7.24 12.02 -20.52
CA HIS A 76 -7.52 10.96 -21.49
C HIS A 76 -8.59 9.97 -21.05
N GLY A 77 -9.10 10.13 -19.83
CA GLY A 77 -10.09 9.23 -19.24
C GLY A 77 -9.46 8.20 -18.31
N ARG A 78 -10.17 7.92 -17.22
CA ARG A 78 -9.68 7.05 -16.12
C ARG A 78 -9.58 5.60 -16.52
N LYS A 79 -10.55 5.10 -17.30
CA LYS A 79 -10.53 3.72 -17.81
C LYS A 79 -9.32 3.48 -18.71
N ARG A 80 -9.03 4.39 -19.64
CA ARG A 80 -7.89 4.24 -20.57
C ARG A 80 -6.56 4.18 -19.82
N ILE A 81 -6.37 5.06 -18.85
CA ILE A 81 -5.14 5.10 -18.06
C ILE A 81 -5.04 3.88 -17.17
N LEU A 82 -6.14 3.40 -16.59
CA LEU A 82 -6.15 2.15 -15.82
C LEU A 82 -5.74 0.95 -16.71
N LEU A 83 -6.27 0.85 -17.91
CA LEU A 83 -5.86 -0.20 -18.87
C LEU A 83 -4.37 -0.14 -19.20
N GLY A 84 -3.85 1.07 -19.47
CA GLY A 84 -2.42 1.28 -19.69
C GLY A 84 -1.57 0.92 -18.47
N SER A 85 -2.05 1.23 -17.28
CA SER A 85 -1.40 0.87 -16.01
C SER A 85 -1.33 -0.63 -15.81
N VAL A 86 -2.44 -1.34 -16.04
CA VAL A 86 -2.49 -2.81 -15.92
C VAL A 86 -1.59 -3.47 -16.97
N LEU A 87 -1.57 -2.96 -18.20
CA LEU A 87 -0.66 -3.42 -19.24
C LEU A 87 0.80 -3.23 -18.82
N LEU A 88 1.15 -2.04 -18.31
CA LEU A 88 2.52 -1.69 -17.91
C LEU A 88 3.00 -2.60 -16.78
N PHE A 89 2.26 -2.70 -15.67
CA PHE A 89 2.73 -3.52 -14.55
C PHE A 89 2.68 -5.02 -14.88
N GLY A 90 1.73 -5.47 -15.68
CA GLY A 90 1.68 -6.86 -16.14
C GLY A 90 2.91 -7.24 -16.99
N LEU A 91 3.25 -6.42 -17.98
CA LEU A 91 4.44 -6.65 -18.83
C LEU A 91 5.75 -6.60 -18.03
N PHE A 92 5.90 -5.65 -17.13
CA PHE A 92 7.14 -5.53 -16.34
C PHE A 92 7.20 -6.50 -15.17
N SER A 93 6.09 -7.05 -14.70
CA SER A 93 6.12 -8.23 -13.83
C SER A 93 6.67 -9.46 -14.58
N LEU A 94 6.26 -9.68 -15.83
CA LEU A 94 6.87 -10.72 -16.70
C LEU A 94 8.36 -10.42 -16.94
N ALA A 95 8.72 -9.18 -17.20
CA ALA A 95 10.12 -8.77 -17.36
C ALA A 95 10.94 -9.04 -16.08
N THR A 96 10.36 -8.91 -14.91
CA THR A 96 11.00 -9.28 -13.65
C THR A 96 11.29 -10.77 -13.60
N ALA A 97 10.35 -11.62 -14.02
CA ALA A 97 10.56 -13.08 -14.10
C ALA A 97 11.66 -13.47 -15.10
N LEU A 98 11.84 -12.68 -16.15
CA LEU A 98 12.82 -12.91 -17.22
C LEU A 98 14.13 -12.15 -17.03
N ALA A 99 14.31 -11.43 -15.92
CA ALA A 99 15.53 -10.65 -15.65
C ALA A 99 16.77 -11.58 -15.59
N TRP A 100 17.90 -11.08 -16.10
CA TRP A 100 19.17 -11.82 -16.17
C TRP A 100 20.30 -11.16 -15.38
N SER A 101 20.07 -9.99 -14.80
CA SER A 101 21.05 -9.24 -14.04
C SER A 101 20.38 -8.33 -13.01
N PHE A 102 21.17 -7.86 -12.03
CA PHE A 102 20.69 -6.89 -11.07
C PHE A 102 20.12 -5.61 -11.70
N PRO A 103 20.77 -4.94 -12.69
CA PRO A 103 20.22 -3.74 -13.32
C PRO A 103 18.90 -4.00 -14.04
N THR A 104 18.74 -5.13 -14.74
CA THR A 104 17.49 -5.47 -15.44
C THR A 104 16.37 -5.77 -14.47
N LEU A 105 16.67 -6.47 -13.37
CA LEU A 105 15.72 -6.73 -12.30
C LEU A 105 15.26 -5.41 -11.64
N LEU A 106 16.20 -4.51 -11.33
CA LEU A 106 15.94 -3.21 -10.75
C LEU A 106 15.03 -2.35 -11.64
N LEU A 107 15.34 -2.28 -12.92
CA LEU A 107 14.56 -1.53 -13.91
C LEU A 107 13.15 -2.11 -14.08
N ALA A 108 13.04 -3.43 -14.17
CA ALA A 108 11.75 -4.12 -14.29
C ALA A 108 10.87 -3.84 -13.05
N ARG A 109 11.43 -3.87 -11.84
CA ARG A 109 10.71 -3.54 -10.61
C ARG A 109 10.28 -2.07 -10.56
N LEU A 110 11.15 -1.15 -10.98
CA LEU A 110 10.82 0.27 -11.06
C LEU A 110 9.62 0.53 -11.98
N LEU A 111 9.65 -0.04 -13.19
CA LEU A 111 8.58 0.16 -14.19
C LEU A 111 7.28 -0.57 -13.81
N THR A 112 7.37 -1.72 -13.14
CA THR A 112 6.21 -2.36 -12.51
C THR A 112 5.57 -1.40 -11.51
N GLY A 113 6.39 -0.77 -10.65
CA GLY A 113 5.92 0.23 -9.68
C GLY A 113 5.24 1.44 -10.32
N VAL A 114 5.74 1.94 -11.44
CA VAL A 114 5.10 3.03 -12.21
C VAL A 114 3.70 2.62 -12.67
N GLY A 115 3.55 1.41 -13.20
CA GLY A 115 2.24 0.87 -13.58
C GLY A 115 1.28 0.77 -12.39
N LEU A 116 1.71 0.17 -11.29
CA LEU A 116 0.90 0.02 -10.08
C LEU A 116 0.52 1.38 -9.46
N GLY A 117 1.45 2.33 -9.43
CA GLY A 117 1.20 3.68 -8.92
C GLY A 117 0.12 4.42 -9.71
N ALA A 118 0.08 4.25 -11.02
CA ALA A 118 -0.95 4.83 -11.86
C ALA A 118 -2.32 4.15 -11.72
N ALA A 119 -2.38 2.88 -11.32
CA ALA A 119 -3.63 2.14 -11.19
C ALA A 119 -4.49 2.62 -10.01
N LEU A 120 -3.93 2.72 -8.82
CA LEU A 120 -4.69 2.93 -7.59
C LEU A 120 -5.56 4.20 -7.56
N PRO A 121 -5.09 5.39 -7.96
CA PRO A 121 -5.95 6.58 -8.01
C PRO A 121 -7.17 6.40 -8.93
N ASN A 122 -6.98 5.71 -10.06
CA ASN A 122 -8.03 5.43 -11.03
C ASN A 122 -9.04 4.39 -10.51
N LEU A 123 -8.57 3.37 -9.77
CA LEU A 123 -9.45 2.38 -9.12
C LEU A 123 -10.34 3.06 -8.08
N ILE A 124 -9.77 3.90 -7.23
CA ILE A 124 -10.51 4.66 -6.20
C ILE A 124 -11.57 5.55 -6.86
N ALA A 125 -11.17 6.27 -7.89
CA ALA A 125 -12.06 7.18 -8.60
C ALA A 125 -13.23 6.46 -9.28
N LEU A 126 -12.95 5.44 -10.10
CA LEU A 126 -13.97 4.66 -10.80
C LEU A 126 -14.95 3.97 -9.84
N THR A 127 -14.43 3.39 -8.74
CA THR A 127 -15.24 2.74 -7.71
C THR A 127 -16.12 3.74 -6.98
N SER A 128 -15.55 4.88 -6.58
CA SER A 128 -16.29 5.91 -5.83
C SER A 128 -17.39 6.57 -6.67
N GLU A 129 -17.16 6.78 -7.95
CA GLU A 129 -18.13 7.32 -8.88
C GLU A 129 -19.27 6.35 -9.16
N ALA A 130 -18.96 5.07 -9.38
CA ALA A 130 -19.96 4.03 -9.60
C ALA A 130 -20.89 3.84 -8.39
N ALA A 131 -20.36 3.98 -7.17
CA ALA A 131 -21.12 3.80 -5.93
C ALA A 131 -21.99 5.00 -5.55
N GLY A 132 -21.69 6.19 -6.09
CA GLY A 132 -22.38 7.43 -5.71
C GLY A 132 -22.07 7.89 -4.29
N SER A 133 -22.62 9.03 -3.87
CA SER A 133 -22.28 9.68 -2.60
C SER A 133 -22.58 8.83 -1.36
N ARG A 134 -23.68 8.06 -1.39
CA ARG A 134 -24.16 7.29 -0.23
C ARG A 134 -23.31 6.08 0.11
N PHE A 135 -22.76 5.39 -0.88
CA PHE A 135 -22.04 4.12 -0.70
C PHE A 135 -20.54 4.20 -1.04
N ARG A 136 -20.06 5.40 -1.36
CA ARG A 136 -18.66 5.65 -1.81
C ARG A 136 -17.62 5.04 -0.90
N GLY A 137 -17.68 5.33 0.39
CA GLY A 137 -16.70 4.83 1.37
C GLY A 137 -16.69 3.31 1.46
N ARG A 138 -17.86 2.68 1.54
CA ARG A 138 -17.98 1.21 1.61
C ARG A 138 -17.47 0.53 0.34
N ALA A 139 -17.80 1.08 -0.82
CA ALA A 139 -17.38 0.54 -2.10
C ALA A 139 -15.85 0.62 -2.28
N VAL A 140 -15.25 1.75 -1.93
CA VAL A 140 -13.79 1.92 -1.97
C VAL A 140 -13.09 1.01 -0.96
N SER A 141 -13.61 0.88 0.26
CA SER A 141 -13.04 -0.04 1.25
C SER A 141 -13.11 -1.50 0.79
N LEU A 142 -14.25 -1.91 0.21
CA LEU A 142 -14.41 -3.26 -0.33
C LEU A 142 -13.43 -3.51 -1.49
N MET A 143 -13.31 -2.57 -2.41
CA MET A 143 -12.33 -2.65 -3.50
C MET A 143 -10.90 -2.74 -2.96
N TYR A 144 -10.54 -1.89 -2.00
CA TYR A 144 -9.19 -1.82 -1.45
C TYR A 144 -8.81 -3.07 -0.62
N CYS A 145 -9.77 -3.82 -0.07
CA CYS A 145 -9.52 -5.13 0.55
C CYS A 145 -8.87 -6.13 -0.42
N GLY A 146 -8.96 -5.90 -1.73
CA GLY A 146 -8.22 -6.66 -2.73
C GLY A 146 -6.71 -6.67 -2.47
N VAL A 147 -6.13 -5.55 -2.03
CA VAL A 147 -4.68 -5.41 -1.79
C VAL A 147 -4.16 -6.40 -0.74
N PRO A 148 -4.63 -6.42 0.52
CA PRO A 148 -4.16 -7.38 1.49
C PRO A 148 -4.52 -8.84 1.13
N ILE A 149 -5.63 -9.08 0.45
CA ILE A 149 -6.00 -10.42 -0.03
C ILE A 149 -5.03 -10.88 -1.12
N GLY A 150 -4.67 -10.01 -2.06
CA GLY A 150 -3.66 -10.29 -3.09
C GLY A 150 -2.29 -10.59 -2.48
N ALA A 151 -1.89 -9.81 -1.49
CA ALA A 151 -0.66 -10.05 -0.73
C ALA A 151 -0.69 -11.40 0.02
N ALA A 152 -1.84 -11.78 0.59
CA ALA A 152 -2.04 -13.09 1.20
C ALA A 152 -1.94 -14.23 0.16
N LEU A 153 -2.47 -14.03 -1.04
CA LEU A 153 -2.33 -15.02 -2.13
C LEU A 153 -0.88 -15.21 -2.56
N ALA A 154 -0.10 -14.13 -2.65
CA ALA A 154 1.34 -14.22 -2.93
C ALA A 154 2.05 -15.05 -1.84
N ALA A 155 1.74 -14.79 -0.58
CA ALA A 155 2.28 -15.55 0.54
C ALA A 155 1.83 -17.03 0.50
N ALA A 156 0.57 -17.30 0.15
CA ALA A 156 0.03 -18.66 0.00
C ALA A 156 0.76 -19.44 -1.11
N LEU A 157 1.10 -18.81 -2.23
CA LEU A 157 1.91 -19.43 -3.28
C LEU A 157 3.29 -19.85 -2.76
N GLY A 158 3.93 -18.99 -1.96
CA GLY A 158 5.21 -19.33 -1.31
C GLY A 158 5.08 -20.46 -0.29
N PHE A 159 4.01 -20.45 0.52
CA PHE A 159 3.75 -21.47 1.53
C PHE A 159 3.44 -22.85 0.92
N SER A 160 2.65 -22.88 -0.14
CA SER A 160 2.25 -24.13 -0.82
C SER A 160 3.38 -24.83 -1.58
N GLY A 161 4.54 -24.17 -1.73
CA GLY A 161 5.64 -24.66 -2.55
C GLY A 161 5.41 -24.53 -4.07
N LEU A 162 4.26 -24.02 -4.51
CA LEU A 162 3.99 -23.77 -5.93
C LEU A 162 4.96 -22.72 -6.52
N ALA A 163 5.47 -21.82 -5.69
CA ALA A 163 6.51 -20.86 -6.05
C ALA A 163 7.93 -21.37 -5.68
N ALA A 164 8.21 -22.64 -5.91
CA ALA A 164 9.54 -23.24 -5.70
C ALA A 164 10.63 -22.51 -6.51
N ALA A 165 10.30 -22.06 -7.73
CA ALA A 165 11.09 -21.11 -8.48
C ALA A 165 10.55 -19.70 -8.22
N TRP A 166 11.41 -18.79 -7.79
CA TRP A 166 11.02 -17.41 -7.44
C TRP A 166 10.31 -16.66 -8.58
N GLN A 167 10.58 -17.02 -9.82
CA GLN A 167 9.98 -16.42 -11.02
C GLN A 167 8.47 -16.69 -11.14
N ILE A 168 7.96 -17.80 -10.59
CA ILE A 168 6.55 -18.22 -10.79
C ILE A 168 5.60 -17.15 -10.27
N ILE A 169 5.92 -16.52 -9.14
CA ILE A 169 5.06 -15.47 -8.56
C ILE A 169 4.94 -14.25 -9.47
N PHE A 170 6.03 -13.90 -10.18
CA PHE A 170 6.03 -12.81 -11.16
C PHE A 170 5.38 -13.20 -12.49
N TRP A 171 5.45 -14.47 -12.89
CA TRP A 171 4.67 -14.99 -14.02
C TRP A 171 3.17 -14.85 -13.75
N ILE A 172 2.69 -15.26 -12.59
CA ILE A 172 1.30 -15.09 -12.18
C ILE A 172 0.93 -13.61 -12.12
N GLY A 173 1.79 -12.80 -11.47
CA GLY A 173 1.61 -11.35 -11.32
C GLY A 173 1.62 -10.57 -12.64
N GLY A 174 2.10 -11.18 -13.73
CA GLY A 174 2.11 -10.59 -15.06
C GLY A 174 0.99 -11.12 -15.94
N VAL A 175 0.86 -12.45 -16.06
CA VAL A 175 -0.12 -13.09 -16.95
C VAL A 175 -1.56 -12.78 -16.53
N VAL A 176 -1.88 -12.88 -15.24
CA VAL A 176 -3.25 -12.66 -14.76
C VAL A 176 -3.74 -11.23 -15.00
N PRO A 177 -2.99 -10.16 -14.69
CA PRO A 177 -3.38 -8.80 -15.07
C PRO A 177 -3.60 -8.62 -16.57
N LEU A 178 -2.73 -9.19 -17.41
CA LEU A 178 -2.87 -9.09 -18.85
C LEU A 178 -4.17 -9.77 -19.34
N LEU A 179 -4.56 -10.89 -18.74
CA LEU A 179 -5.83 -11.56 -19.02
C LEU A 179 -7.05 -10.78 -18.53
N LEU A 180 -6.89 -9.90 -17.53
CA LEU A 180 -7.97 -9.02 -17.07
C LEU A 180 -8.25 -7.87 -18.06
N ILE A 181 -7.30 -7.48 -18.90
CA ILE A 181 -7.45 -6.34 -19.81
C ILE A 181 -8.69 -6.46 -20.72
N PRO A 182 -8.96 -7.57 -21.42
CA PRO A 182 -10.17 -7.72 -22.23
C PRO A 182 -11.46 -7.57 -21.41
N LEU A 183 -11.48 -8.09 -20.19
CA LEU A 183 -12.63 -7.98 -19.28
C LEU A 183 -12.87 -6.53 -18.86
N LEU A 184 -11.79 -5.80 -18.50
CA LEU A 184 -11.83 -4.38 -18.18
C LEU A 184 -12.29 -3.55 -19.39
N MET A 185 -11.78 -3.85 -20.58
CA MET A 185 -12.19 -3.17 -21.83
C MET A 185 -13.68 -3.28 -22.07
N ARG A 186 -14.25 -4.50 -21.89
CA ARG A 186 -15.64 -4.78 -22.20
C ARG A 186 -16.63 -4.26 -21.16
N TRP A 187 -16.32 -4.42 -19.87
CA TRP A 187 -17.32 -4.23 -18.81
C TRP A 187 -17.07 -3.06 -17.86
N LEU A 188 -15.84 -2.52 -17.82
CA LEU A 188 -15.57 -1.36 -16.98
C LEU A 188 -16.10 -0.09 -17.66
N PRO A 189 -16.99 0.69 -17.02
CA PRO A 189 -17.46 1.95 -17.58
C PRO A 189 -16.38 3.03 -17.49
N GLU A 190 -16.41 4.01 -18.39
CA GLU A 190 -15.59 5.21 -18.27
C GLU A 190 -16.17 6.16 -17.21
N SER A 191 -15.30 6.94 -16.60
CA SER A 191 -15.65 7.93 -15.60
C SER A 191 -16.48 9.08 -16.17
N GLN A 192 -17.59 9.44 -15.52
CA GLN A 192 -18.42 10.59 -15.89
C GLN A 192 -17.86 11.92 -15.35
N ALA A 193 -17.01 11.89 -14.30
CA ALA A 193 -16.42 13.08 -13.69
C ALA A 193 -15.23 13.67 -14.47
N PHE A 194 -14.87 13.06 -15.59
CA PHE A 194 -13.79 13.52 -16.48
C PHE A 194 -13.94 15.00 -16.92
N GLN A 195 -15.12 15.59 -16.83
CA GLN A 195 -15.41 16.95 -17.30
C GLN A 195 -15.21 18.06 -16.26
N ARG A 196 -14.80 17.76 -15.02
CA ARG A 196 -14.59 18.76 -13.96
C ARG A 196 -13.21 18.60 -13.31
N ALA A 197 -12.16 19.02 -14.03
CA ALA A 197 -10.88 19.25 -13.39
C ALA A 197 -11.02 20.48 -12.47
N GLU A 198 -11.09 20.25 -11.16
CA GLU A 198 -10.93 21.32 -10.18
C GLU A 198 -9.49 21.86 -10.32
N ALA A 199 -9.35 23.18 -10.36
CA ALA A 199 -8.06 23.84 -10.45
C ALA A 199 -7.15 23.35 -9.30
N SER A 200 -5.93 22.93 -9.63
CA SER A 200 -4.97 22.48 -8.64
C SER A 200 -4.64 23.62 -7.67
N VAL A 201 -4.86 23.37 -6.39
CA VAL A 201 -4.56 24.34 -5.34
C VAL A 201 -3.04 24.39 -5.12
N PRO A 202 -2.41 25.58 -5.05
CA PRO A 202 -0.98 25.68 -4.81
C PRO A 202 -0.56 25.03 -3.49
N LEU A 203 0.56 24.30 -3.47
CA LEU A 203 1.08 23.64 -2.26
C LEU A 203 1.29 24.59 -1.08
N ARG A 204 1.61 25.86 -1.34
CA ARG A 204 1.79 26.88 -0.30
C ARG A 204 0.57 27.05 0.62
N THR A 205 -0.64 26.74 0.15
CA THR A 205 -1.87 26.85 0.96
C THR A 205 -1.91 25.85 2.11
N LEU A 206 -1.19 24.73 2.01
CA LEU A 206 -1.06 23.75 3.09
C LEU A 206 -0.24 24.28 4.28
N PHE A 207 0.54 25.32 4.06
CA PHE A 207 1.39 25.96 5.06
C PHE A 207 0.83 27.31 5.53
N ALA A 208 -0.41 27.61 5.21
CA ALA A 208 -1.10 28.79 5.73
C ALA A 208 -1.19 28.74 7.28
N PRO A 209 -1.31 29.90 7.95
CA PRO A 209 -1.47 29.95 9.41
C PRO A 209 -2.58 29.03 9.91
N GLY A 210 -2.26 28.17 10.89
CA GLY A 210 -3.16 27.16 11.43
C GLY A 210 -3.13 25.80 10.74
N GLN A 211 -2.70 25.70 9.46
CA GLN A 211 -2.62 24.44 8.72
C GLN A 211 -1.23 23.79 8.69
N ALA A 212 -0.17 24.59 8.77
CA ALA A 212 1.21 24.11 8.65
C ALA A 212 1.55 22.99 9.65
N ALA A 213 1.17 23.15 10.91
CA ALA A 213 1.44 22.15 11.93
C ALA A 213 0.67 20.84 11.67
N ALA A 214 -0.59 20.92 11.22
CA ALA A 214 -1.38 19.75 10.86
C ALA A 214 -0.74 19.01 9.68
N THR A 215 -0.31 19.73 8.65
CA THR A 215 0.37 19.18 7.48
C THR A 215 1.67 18.46 7.87
N LEU A 216 2.54 19.12 8.66
CA LEU A 216 3.82 18.52 9.06
C LEU A 216 3.64 17.29 9.95
N LEU A 217 2.73 17.32 10.91
CA LEU A 217 2.44 16.19 11.79
C LEU A 217 1.85 15.01 10.99
N LEU A 218 0.98 15.29 10.03
CA LEU A 218 0.41 14.26 9.17
C LEU A 218 1.48 13.64 8.26
N TRP A 219 2.34 14.45 7.66
CA TRP A 219 3.46 13.97 6.84
C TRP A 219 4.42 13.09 7.65
N LEU A 220 4.73 13.49 8.89
CA LEU A 220 5.57 12.70 9.78
C LEU A 220 4.92 11.36 10.11
N GLY A 221 3.63 11.36 10.44
CA GLY A 221 2.86 10.15 10.70
C GLY A 221 2.84 9.19 9.52
N TYR A 222 2.57 9.69 8.32
CA TYR A 222 2.58 8.90 7.08
C TYR A 222 3.96 8.35 6.75
N PHE A 223 4.99 9.19 6.81
CA PHE A 223 6.35 8.80 6.48
C PHE A 223 6.82 7.62 7.34
N PHE A 224 6.77 7.76 8.65
CA PHE A 224 7.28 6.72 9.54
C PHE A 224 6.39 5.48 9.61
N THR A 225 5.08 5.62 9.51
CA THR A 225 4.17 4.46 9.47
C THR A 225 4.44 3.62 8.23
N LEU A 226 4.51 4.23 7.06
CA LEU A 226 4.76 3.52 5.81
C LEU A 226 6.19 2.99 5.72
N LEU A 227 7.18 3.69 6.30
CA LEU A 227 8.55 3.21 6.41
C LEU A 227 8.58 1.83 7.09
N VAL A 228 7.95 1.72 8.26
CA VAL A 228 7.97 0.47 9.05
C VAL A 228 7.14 -0.62 8.37
N VAL A 229 5.96 -0.30 7.89
CA VAL A 229 5.07 -1.28 7.25
C VAL A 229 5.72 -1.90 6.01
N TYR A 230 6.25 -1.08 5.12
CA TYR A 230 6.87 -1.57 3.88
C TYR A 230 8.23 -2.24 4.12
N MET A 231 8.96 -1.83 5.15
CA MET A 231 10.14 -2.54 5.61
C MET A 231 9.77 -3.98 6.01
N LEU A 232 8.73 -4.16 6.81
CA LEU A 232 8.27 -5.49 7.25
C LEU A 232 7.74 -6.32 6.08
N ILE A 233 6.88 -5.76 5.22
CA ILE A 233 6.32 -6.49 4.08
C ILE A 233 7.43 -7.08 3.19
N ASN A 234 8.49 -6.34 2.95
CA ASN A 234 9.55 -6.76 2.05
C ASN A 234 10.60 -7.64 2.71
N TRP A 235 11.05 -7.28 3.91
CA TRP A 235 12.19 -7.95 4.53
C TRP A 235 11.83 -9.10 5.46
N LEU A 236 10.62 -9.12 6.04
CA LEU A 236 10.26 -10.11 7.05
C LEU A 236 10.46 -11.56 6.59
N PRO A 237 10.07 -11.96 5.36
CA PRO A 237 10.30 -13.32 4.90
C PRO A 237 11.79 -13.71 4.93
N MET A 238 12.66 -12.82 4.46
CA MET A 238 14.10 -13.05 4.44
C MET A 238 14.72 -13.06 5.84
N LEU A 239 14.25 -12.20 6.73
CA LEU A 239 14.67 -12.18 8.14
C LEU A 239 14.32 -13.47 8.86
N LEU A 240 13.13 -14.02 8.61
CA LEU A 240 12.69 -15.30 9.19
C LEU A 240 13.55 -16.46 8.67
N VAL A 241 13.86 -16.49 7.38
CA VAL A 241 14.77 -17.49 6.81
C VAL A 241 16.16 -17.37 7.43
N GLY A 242 16.65 -16.16 7.67
CA GLY A 242 17.90 -15.90 8.37
C GLY A 242 17.92 -16.38 9.83
N GLN A 243 16.74 -16.54 10.46
CA GLN A 243 16.58 -17.11 11.80
C GLN A 243 16.40 -18.63 11.80
N GLY A 244 16.51 -19.29 10.65
CA GLY A 244 16.41 -20.75 10.52
C GLY A 244 15.04 -21.27 10.08
N PHE A 245 14.07 -20.41 9.77
CA PHE A 245 12.80 -20.83 9.18
C PHE A 245 13.01 -21.26 7.72
N ARG A 246 12.30 -22.31 7.29
CA ARG A 246 12.23 -22.63 5.86
C ARG A 246 11.47 -21.53 5.10
N ALA A 247 11.78 -21.34 3.83
CA ALA A 247 11.12 -20.32 2.99
C ALA A 247 9.59 -20.49 2.98
N SER A 248 9.08 -21.73 2.96
CA SER A 248 7.63 -22.02 3.04
C SER A 248 7.03 -21.59 4.39
N GLN A 249 7.75 -21.79 5.50
CA GLN A 249 7.28 -21.36 6.82
C GLN A 249 7.24 -19.83 6.91
N ALA A 250 8.27 -19.15 6.40
CA ALA A 250 8.30 -17.69 6.34
C ALA A 250 7.13 -17.13 5.50
N ALA A 251 6.82 -17.76 4.38
CA ALA A 251 5.66 -17.41 3.56
C ALA A 251 4.33 -17.65 4.31
N GLY A 252 4.21 -18.72 5.09
CA GLY A 252 3.03 -18.98 5.95
C GLY A 252 2.83 -17.91 7.02
N VAL A 253 3.92 -17.39 7.58
CA VAL A 253 3.89 -16.25 8.51
C VAL A 253 3.38 -15.00 7.79
N MET A 254 3.86 -14.71 6.58
CA MET A 254 3.39 -13.58 5.79
C MET A 254 1.93 -13.71 5.40
N PHE A 255 1.46 -14.92 5.08
CA PHE A 255 0.04 -15.20 4.84
C PHE A 255 -0.81 -14.79 6.05
N SER A 256 -0.43 -15.24 7.25
CA SER A 256 -1.13 -14.92 8.51
C SER A 256 -1.13 -13.39 8.77
N LEU A 257 -0.01 -12.72 8.51
CA LEU A 257 0.11 -11.27 8.65
C LEU A 257 -0.86 -10.54 7.71
N GLN A 258 -0.96 -10.96 6.47
CA GLN A 258 -1.84 -10.32 5.48
C GLN A 258 -3.32 -10.60 5.75
N ILE A 259 -3.68 -11.79 6.21
CA ILE A 259 -5.05 -12.07 6.69
C ILE A 259 -5.37 -11.19 7.91
N GLY A 260 -4.44 -11.06 8.85
CA GLY A 260 -4.58 -10.14 9.98
C GLY A 260 -4.77 -8.68 9.52
N ALA A 261 -4.04 -8.25 8.49
CA ALA A 261 -4.17 -6.92 7.90
C ALA A 261 -5.54 -6.70 7.26
N ALA A 262 -6.06 -7.69 6.51
CA ALA A 262 -7.39 -7.62 5.92
C ALA A 262 -8.48 -7.53 6.99
N CYS A 263 -8.41 -8.39 8.02
CA CYS A 263 -9.33 -8.35 9.16
C CYS A 263 -9.22 -7.02 9.93
N GLY A 264 -7.99 -6.56 10.15
CA GLY A 264 -7.71 -5.28 10.83
C GLY A 264 -8.31 -4.10 10.07
N THR A 265 -8.14 -4.04 8.76
CA THR A 265 -8.73 -3.01 7.91
C THR A 265 -10.25 -2.95 8.03
N LEU A 266 -10.92 -4.10 7.98
CA LEU A 266 -12.38 -4.19 8.08
C LEU A 266 -12.88 -3.83 9.49
N LEU A 267 -12.27 -4.39 10.54
CA LEU A 267 -12.67 -4.18 11.92
C LEU A 267 -12.39 -2.74 12.38
N LEU A 268 -11.19 -2.22 12.10
CA LEU A 268 -10.85 -0.85 12.44
C LEU A 268 -11.67 0.15 11.64
N GLY A 269 -11.95 -0.13 10.37
CA GLY A 269 -12.85 0.66 9.55
C GLY A 269 -14.27 0.73 10.14
N ALA A 270 -14.80 -0.39 10.63
CA ALA A 270 -16.10 -0.44 11.32
C ALA A 270 -16.09 0.27 12.68
N LEU A 271 -14.96 0.27 13.39
CA LEU A 271 -14.77 0.97 14.66
C LEU A 271 -14.64 2.49 14.50
N MET A 272 -14.22 2.98 13.33
CA MET A 272 -14.13 4.42 13.06
C MET A 272 -15.44 5.16 13.25
N ASP A 273 -16.58 4.50 13.00
CA ASP A 273 -17.91 5.07 13.21
C ASP A 273 -18.29 5.16 14.70
N LYS A 274 -17.60 4.41 15.58
CA LYS A 274 -17.94 4.28 17.00
C LYS A 274 -16.91 4.92 17.95
N LEU A 275 -15.67 5.02 17.52
CA LEU A 275 -14.57 5.53 18.34
C LEU A 275 -14.14 6.92 17.88
N THR A 276 -13.70 7.75 18.83
CA THR A 276 -13.13 9.03 18.48
C THR A 276 -11.79 8.84 17.72
N PRO A 277 -11.43 9.75 16.79
CA PRO A 277 -10.19 9.67 16.04
C PRO A 277 -8.95 9.49 16.94
N LEU A 278 -8.95 10.12 18.12
CA LEU A 278 -7.87 9.98 19.09
C LEU A 278 -7.75 8.55 19.63
N ARG A 279 -8.87 7.92 20.02
CA ARG A 279 -8.89 6.52 20.49
C ARG A 279 -8.46 5.56 19.40
N MET A 280 -8.88 5.83 18.16
CA MET A 280 -8.46 5.04 17.01
C MET A 280 -6.95 5.10 16.78
N SER A 281 -6.36 6.29 16.79
CA SER A 281 -4.90 6.44 16.61
C SER A 281 -4.12 5.77 17.73
N LEU A 282 -4.54 5.91 18.99
CA LEU A 282 -3.92 5.20 20.11
C LEU A 282 -3.98 3.68 19.94
N LEU A 283 -5.14 3.13 19.56
CA LEU A 283 -5.31 1.69 19.33
C LEU A 283 -4.37 1.19 18.22
N ILE A 284 -4.28 1.91 17.11
CA ILE A 284 -3.45 1.54 15.95
C ILE A 284 -1.97 1.55 16.32
N TYR A 285 -1.46 2.65 16.85
CA TYR A 285 -0.02 2.80 17.10
C TYR A 285 0.46 1.96 18.27
N SER A 286 -0.33 1.81 19.34
CA SER A 286 -0.01 0.86 20.42
C SER A 286 0.00 -0.58 19.90
N GLY A 287 -0.92 -0.94 19.01
CA GLY A 287 -0.98 -2.25 18.37
C GLY A 287 0.24 -2.51 17.47
N ILE A 288 0.65 -1.54 16.64
CA ILE A 288 1.87 -1.64 15.80
C ILE A 288 3.11 -1.82 16.69
N LEU A 289 3.24 -1.01 17.72
CA LEU A 289 4.40 -1.09 18.63
C LEU A 289 4.44 -2.43 19.39
N ALA A 290 3.31 -2.88 19.94
CA ALA A 290 3.20 -4.18 20.60
C ALA A 290 3.54 -5.33 19.64
N SER A 291 3.12 -5.23 18.39
CA SER A 291 3.41 -6.21 17.35
C SER A 291 4.89 -6.27 17.00
N LEU A 292 5.55 -5.13 16.89
CA LEU A 292 7.00 -5.06 16.66
C LEU A 292 7.79 -5.68 17.83
N LEU A 293 7.38 -5.41 19.06
CA LEU A 293 7.99 -6.01 20.24
C LEU A 293 7.75 -7.53 20.28
N ALA A 294 6.55 -8.01 19.94
CA ALA A 294 6.24 -9.42 19.86
C ALA A 294 7.05 -10.15 18.77
N LEU A 295 7.28 -9.51 17.61
CA LEU A 295 8.13 -10.05 16.55
C LEU A 295 9.59 -10.19 16.96
N GLY A 296 10.09 -9.30 17.81
CA GLY A 296 11.45 -9.38 18.36
C GLY A 296 11.64 -10.46 19.43
N SER A 297 10.55 -10.91 20.08
CA SER A 297 10.61 -11.78 21.25
C SER A 297 9.99 -13.17 21.06
N ALA A 298 9.12 -13.37 20.06
CA ALA A 298 8.36 -14.63 19.89
C ALA A 298 8.16 -14.99 18.41
N SER A 299 8.52 -16.22 18.07
CA SER A 299 8.27 -16.84 16.77
C SER A 299 6.86 -17.41 16.60
N SER A 300 5.85 -16.93 17.35
CA SER A 300 4.52 -17.52 17.36
C SER A 300 3.61 -16.96 16.27
N LEU A 301 2.81 -17.84 15.66
CA LEU A 301 1.78 -17.51 14.66
C LEU A 301 0.80 -16.43 15.17
N THR A 302 0.47 -16.47 16.46
CA THR A 302 -0.38 -15.49 17.13
C THR A 302 0.20 -14.07 17.13
N GLY A 303 1.50 -13.93 17.35
CA GLY A 303 2.18 -12.64 17.27
C GLY A 303 2.10 -12.05 15.86
N MET A 304 2.17 -12.89 14.84
CA MET A 304 2.09 -12.48 13.43
C MET A 304 0.68 -12.06 13.02
N LEU A 305 -0.36 -12.73 13.52
CA LEU A 305 -1.76 -12.32 13.32
C LEU A 305 -2.02 -10.95 13.95
N LEU A 306 -1.50 -10.72 15.16
CA LEU A 306 -1.60 -9.42 15.83
C LEU A 306 -0.84 -8.32 15.10
N ALA A 307 0.36 -8.63 14.58
CA ALA A 307 1.11 -7.71 13.75
C ALA A 307 0.36 -7.33 12.47
N GLY A 308 -0.26 -8.32 11.82
CA GLY A 308 -1.10 -8.10 10.66
C GLY A 308 -2.30 -7.23 10.97
N PHE A 309 -3.01 -7.50 12.07
CA PHE A 309 -4.12 -6.67 12.52
C PHE A 309 -3.70 -5.22 12.74
N ALA A 310 -2.54 -5.00 13.35
CA ALA A 310 -2.02 -3.66 13.59
C ALA A 310 -1.58 -2.95 12.30
N THR A 311 -0.98 -3.68 11.34
CA THR A 311 -0.64 -3.11 10.02
C THR A 311 -1.88 -2.75 9.20
N GLY A 312 -3.02 -3.40 9.42
CA GLY A 312 -4.32 -3.00 8.87
C GLY A 312 -4.74 -1.59 9.29
N GLY A 313 -4.25 -1.10 10.41
CA GLY A 313 -4.43 0.28 10.87
C GLY A 313 -3.87 1.35 9.93
N GLN A 314 -2.94 1.01 9.03
CA GLN A 314 -2.48 1.89 7.97
C GLN A 314 -3.65 2.41 7.10
N SER A 315 -4.61 1.55 6.79
CA SER A 315 -5.80 1.93 6.00
C SER A 315 -6.64 2.98 6.70
N VAL A 316 -6.69 2.94 8.04
CA VAL A 316 -7.40 3.92 8.85
C VAL A 316 -6.67 5.26 8.84
N LEU A 317 -5.34 5.28 8.80
CA LEU A 317 -4.59 6.53 8.66
C LEU A 317 -4.96 7.26 7.35
N TYR A 318 -5.15 6.53 6.25
CA TYR A 318 -5.67 7.09 4.99
C TYR A 318 -7.08 7.66 5.13
N ALA A 319 -7.93 7.03 5.92
CA ALA A 319 -9.29 7.49 6.15
C ALA A 319 -9.35 8.70 7.11
N LEU A 320 -8.40 8.84 8.02
CA LEU A 320 -8.32 9.97 8.95
C LEU A 320 -7.77 11.25 8.30
N ALA A 321 -6.88 11.14 7.33
CA ALA A 321 -6.21 12.28 6.71
C ALA A 321 -7.16 13.38 6.17
N PRO A 322 -8.29 13.07 5.53
CA PRO A 322 -9.24 14.07 5.04
C PRO A 322 -9.86 14.94 6.12
N LEU A 323 -9.86 14.49 7.39
CA LEU A 323 -10.47 15.21 8.50
C LEU A 323 -9.69 16.48 8.90
N PHE A 324 -8.41 16.56 8.52
CA PHE A 324 -7.52 17.67 8.92
C PHE A 324 -7.51 18.83 7.96
N TYR A 325 -8.15 18.70 6.79
CA TYR A 325 -8.13 19.72 5.77
C TYR A 325 -9.53 20.24 5.42
N PRO A 326 -9.71 21.57 5.30
CA PRO A 326 -10.91 22.15 4.70
C PRO A 326 -11.16 21.57 3.30
N ALA A 327 -12.42 21.53 2.87
CA ALA A 327 -12.81 20.92 1.60
C ALA A 327 -12.01 21.45 0.40
N ALA A 328 -11.72 22.76 0.40
CA ALA A 328 -11.00 23.44 -0.70
C ALA A 328 -9.56 22.93 -0.93
N ILE A 329 -8.85 22.47 0.14
CA ILE A 329 -7.45 22.04 0.06
C ILE A 329 -7.28 20.56 0.40
N ARG A 330 -8.37 19.85 0.67
CA ARG A 330 -8.36 18.46 1.17
C ARG A 330 -7.65 17.49 0.22
N ALA A 331 -7.96 17.56 -1.07
CA ALA A 331 -7.36 16.67 -2.06
C ALA A 331 -5.85 16.87 -2.13
N THR A 332 -5.38 18.11 -2.16
CA THR A 332 -3.95 18.46 -2.15
C THR A 332 -3.27 18.02 -0.85
N GLY A 333 -3.93 18.25 0.30
CA GLY A 333 -3.40 17.88 1.62
C GLY A 333 -3.24 16.37 1.78
N VAL A 334 -4.25 15.60 1.43
CA VAL A 334 -4.21 14.13 1.49
C VAL A 334 -3.21 13.58 0.46
N GLY A 335 -3.24 14.09 -0.76
CA GLY A 335 -2.33 13.64 -1.83
C GLY A 335 -0.86 13.83 -1.48
N THR A 336 -0.51 14.99 -0.90
CA THR A 336 0.88 15.26 -0.46
C THR A 336 1.29 14.39 0.74
N ALA A 337 0.38 14.13 1.69
CA ALA A 337 0.65 13.23 2.80
C ALA A 337 0.93 11.80 2.29
N VAL A 338 0.13 11.31 1.34
CA VAL A 338 0.37 10.01 0.69
C VAL A 338 1.70 9.98 -0.05
N ALA A 339 2.05 11.05 -0.77
CA ALA A 339 3.33 11.15 -1.48
C ALA A 339 4.53 11.09 -0.51
N VAL A 340 4.47 11.83 0.60
CA VAL A 340 5.50 11.78 1.66
C VAL A 340 5.56 10.39 2.30
N GLY A 341 4.41 9.76 2.51
CA GLY A 341 4.33 8.38 2.99
C GLY A 341 5.00 7.40 2.03
N ARG A 342 4.89 7.56 0.72
CA ARG A 342 5.59 6.73 -0.28
C ARG A 342 7.11 6.88 -0.20
N LEU A 343 7.62 8.09 0.09
CA LEU A 343 9.05 8.29 0.38
C LEU A 343 9.48 7.51 1.63
N GLY A 344 8.65 7.49 2.68
CA GLY A 344 8.87 6.65 3.85
C GLY A 344 8.89 5.16 3.50
N ALA A 345 7.90 4.71 2.72
CA ALA A 345 7.80 3.33 2.25
C ALA A 345 9.04 2.88 1.45
N MET A 346 9.62 3.76 0.65
CA MET A 346 10.86 3.53 -0.09
C MET A 346 12.07 3.47 0.86
N SER A 347 12.11 4.35 1.84
CA SER A 347 13.25 4.46 2.77
C SER A 347 13.35 3.26 3.71
N GLY A 348 12.23 2.62 4.07
CA GLY A 348 12.19 1.48 4.99
C GLY A 348 13.04 0.30 4.55
N PRO A 349 12.81 -0.28 3.35
CA PRO A 349 13.63 -1.38 2.85
C PRO A 349 15.11 -1.05 2.69
N LEU A 350 15.45 0.19 2.32
CA LEU A 350 16.84 0.67 2.24
C LEU A 350 17.49 0.73 3.62
N LEU A 351 16.77 1.25 4.62
CA LEU A 351 17.24 1.30 6.00
C LEU A 351 17.54 -0.11 6.52
N ALA A 352 16.61 -1.05 6.32
CA ALA A 352 16.79 -2.43 6.72
C ALA A 352 17.97 -3.08 6.00
N GLY A 353 18.12 -2.87 4.69
CA GLY A 353 19.24 -3.35 3.90
C GLY A 353 20.58 -2.87 4.45
N LYS A 354 20.69 -1.58 4.78
CA LYS A 354 21.88 -0.99 5.39
C LYS A 354 22.17 -1.57 6.78
N MET A 355 21.16 -1.70 7.63
CA MET A 355 21.34 -2.29 8.97
C MET A 355 21.82 -3.73 8.90
N LEU A 356 21.26 -4.53 7.98
CA LEU A 356 21.71 -5.91 7.77
C LEU A 356 23.13 -5.99 7.18
N ALA A 357 23.49 -5.08 6.27
CA ALA A 357 24.84 -4.99 5.73
C ALA A 357 25.89 -4.64 6.82
N LEU A 358 25.48 -3.89 7.85
CA LEU A 358 26.31 -3.59 9.03
C LEU A 358 26.38 -4.76 10.04
N GLY A 359 25.71 -5.89 9.76
CA GLY A 359 25.74 -7.06 10.63
C GLY A 359 24.87 -6.99 11.89
N THR A 360 23.93 -6.03 11.98
CA THR A 360 23.09 -5.86 13.17
C THR A 360 22.00 -6.93 13.32
N GLY A 361 21.78 -7.74 12.29
CA GLY A 361 20.78 -8.81 12.28
C GLY A 361 19.34 -8.30 12.40
N THR A 362 18.40 -9.22 12.62
CA THR A 362 16.97 -8.94 12.73
C THR A 362 16.65 -7.97 13.89
N VAL A 363 17.31 -8.15 15.03
CA VAL A 363 17.12 -7.30 16.21
C VAL A 363 17.48 -5.85 15.93
N GLY A 364 18.58 -5.61 15.18
CA GLY A 364 18.99 -4.27 14.78
C GLY A 364 17.97 -3.60 13.86
N VAL A 365 17.41 -4.34 12.91
CA VAL A 365 16.34 -3.84 12.01
C VAL A 365 15.09 -3.45 12.81
N MET A 366 14.66 -4.29 13.74
CA MET A 366 13.50 -4.03 14.59
C MET A 366 13.74 -2.83 15.52
N ALA A 367 14.91 -2.76 16.14
CA ALA A 367 15.30 -1.65 17.01
C ALA A 367 15.37 -0.31 16.24
N ALA A 368 15.84 -0.32 14.98
CA ALA A 368 15.89 0.87 14.14
C ALA A 368 14.50 1.37 13.71
N SER A 369 13.50 0.50 13.65
CA SER A 369 12.12 0.85 13.28
C SER A 369 11.30 1.43 14.44
N ALA A 370 11.58 1.03 15.67
CA ALA A 370 10.80 1.43 16.85
C ALA A 370 10.73 2.96 17.07
N PRO A 371 11.82 3.73 16.96
CA PRO A 371 11.75 5.19 17.10
C PRO A 371 10.82 5.84 16.06
N GLY A 372 10.81 5.33 14.82
CA GLY A 372 9.96 5.83 13.75
C GLY A 372 8.48 5.67 14.09
N ILE A 373 8.06 4.51 14.59
CA ILE A 373 6.67 4.26 15.01
C ILE A 373 6.28 5.10 16.21
N VAL A 374 7.17 5.31 17.18
CA VAL A 374 6.91 6.19 18.32
C VAL A 374 6.70 7.63 17.84
N LEU A 375 7.57 8.13 16.95
CA LEU A 375 7.43 9.47 16.36
C LEU A 375 6.12 9.61 15.57
N ALA A 376 5.75 8.61 14.76
CA ALA A 376 4.49 8.61 14.04
C ALA A 376 3.29 8.63 15.00
N GLY A 377 3.32 7.81 16.04
CA GLY A 377 2.27 7.75 17.05
C GLY A 377 2.11 9.08 17.80
N VAL A 378 3.22 9.69 18.24
CA VAL A 378 3.21 10.99 18.89
C VAL A 378 2.69 12.09 17.96
N ALA A 379 3.13 12.11 16.71
CA ALA A 379 2.67 13.09 15.72
C ALA A 379 1.16 12.99 15.47
N VAL A 380 0.64 11.80 15.26
CA VAL A 380 -0.79 11.57 15.03
C VAL A 380 -1.60 11.85 16.31
N PHE A 381 -1.10 11.45 17.48
CA PHE A 381 -1.74 11.78 18.76
C PHE A 381 -1.88 13.30 18.96
N TRP A 382 -0.81 14.05 18.73
CA TRP A 382 -0.81 15.52 18.86
C TRP A 382 -1.76 16.19 17.86
N LEU A 383 -1.79 15.69 16.65
CA LEU A 383 -2.70 16.15 15.59
C LEU A 383 -4.16 15.97 16.03
N MET A 384 -4.53 14.78 16.52
CA MET A 384 -5.87 14.46 16.99
C MET A 384 -6.27 15.27 18.23
N HIS A 385 -5.34 15.46 19.16
CA HIS A 385 -5.58 16.25 20.38
C HIS A 385 -5.86 17.72 20.04
N ARG A 386 -5.11 18.30 19.12
CA ARG A 386 -5.36 19.68 18.64
C ARG A 386 -6.73 19.82 17.99
N GLN A 387 -7.14 18.84 17.19
CA GLN A 387 -8.44 18.87 16.54
C GLN A 387 -9.58 18.78 17.53
N GLN A 388 -9.48 17.96 18.57
CA GLN A 388 -10.49 17.89 19.62
C GLN A 388 -10.61 19.20 20.40
N ARG A 389 -9.51 19.87 20.71
CA ARG A 389 -9.54 21.18 21.36
C ARG A 389 -10.19 22.24 20.49
N ALA A 390 -9.91 22.25 19.19
CA ALA A 390 -10.53 23.20 18.26
C ALA A 390 -12.04 22.97 18.06
N ALA A 391 -12.55 21.76 18.29
CA ALA A 391 -13.99 21.44 18.22
C ALA A 391 -14.75 21.76 19.54
N MET A 392 -14.04 22.04 20.63
CA MET A 392 -14.63 22.38 21.94
C MET A 392 -14.70 23.90 22.20
N VAL A 393 -14.07 24.71 21.34
CA VAL A 393 -14.12 26.17 21.31
C VAL A 393 -15.05 26.66 20.19
#